data_b7926c568e53015463151fb9fc185e6f
#
_entry.id   b7926c568e53015463151fb9fc185e6f
#
_cell.length_a   1.000
_cell.length_b   1.000
_cell.length_c   1.000
_cell.angle_alpha   90.00
_cell.angle_beta   90.00
_cell.angle_gamma   90.00
#
_symmetry.space_group_name_H-M   'P 1'
#
loop_
_entity.id
_entity.type
_entity.pdbx_description
1 polymer ?
#
loop_
_entity_poly.entity_id
_entity_poly.type
_entity_poly.pdbx_seq_one_letter_code
_entity_poly.pdbx_strand_id
1 'polypeptide(L)'
;VEKKIYFVDDLGELTPLASAYARARGADRMSSYGDFIALSDECDACTAKMIQREVSDGIIAPGYTDEALEILKSKRKGTYNIIKIDENYVPAPIERKQVFGVTFEQGRNELKIDNDMLTNIVTDNKEIPEDKKTDLVISLITLKYTQSNSVCYVKDGQAIGIGAGQQSRIHCTRLAGNKADIWWLRQHPKVLGLQFVDNIRRPDRDNAIDVYISDEHDDVLAEGVWQNTFKVKPEVLTEAEKKECCLLYTSPSPRDRTRSR
;
A
#
# COMPACT_ATOMS: atom_id res chain seq x y z
N VAL A 1 -4.06 -13.85 -2.23
CA VAL A 1 -2.86 -13.05 -1.97
C VAL A 1 -1.71 -13.97 -1.69
N GLU A 2 -0.63 -13.81 -2.42
CA GLU A 2 0.59 -14.58 -2.20
C GLU A 2 1.24 -14.16 -0.87
N LYS A 3 1.16 -15.01 0.13
CA LYS A 3 1.74 -14.75 1.48
C LYS A 3 3.22 -14.39 1.41
N LYS A 4 3.95 -14.95 0.44
CA LYS A 4 5.35 -14.66 0.19
C LYS A 4 5.64 -13.19 -0.13
N ILE A 5 4.75 -12.54 -0.90
CA ILE A 5 4.92 -11.12 -1.27
C ILE A 5 4.94 -10.23 -0.03
N TYR A 6 4.16 -10.57 0.98
CA TYR A 6 4.05 -9.80 2.23
C TYR A 6 4.88 -10.38 3.38
N PHE A 7 5.63 -11.47 3.12
CA PHE A 7 6.45 -12.15 4.13
C PHE A 7 5.67 -12.56 5.38
N VAL A 8 4.54 -13.20 5.17
CA VAL A 8 3.62 -13.67 6.23
C VAL A 8 3.30 -15.16 6.12
N ASP A 9 4.17 -15.94 5.43
CA ASP A 9 4.00 -17.38 5.21
C ASP A 9 3.92 -18.16 6.54
N ASP A 10 4.62 -17.70 7.55
CA ASP A 10 4.73 -18.34 8.85
C ASP A 10 3.53 -18.08 9.79
N LEU A 11 2.58 -17.23 9.38
CA LEU A 11 1.39 -16.91 10.19
C LEU A 11 0.21 -17.86 9.95
N GLY A 12 0.37 -18.90 9.12
CA GLY A 12 -0.71 -19.83 8.80
C GLY A 12 -1.81 -19.21 7.95
N GLU A 13 -3.07 -19.55 8.22
CA GLU A 13 -4.20 -18.90 7.57
C GLU A 13 -4.41 -17.49 8.13
N LEU A 14 -4.56 -16.53 7.23
CA LEU A 14 -4.84 -15.16 7.63
C LEU A 14 -6.35 -14.97 7.82
N THR A 15 -6.72 -14.29 8.89
CA THR A 15 -8.10 -13.81 9.05
C THR A 15 -8.45 -12.79 7.96
N PRO A 16 -9.73 -12.52 7.69
CA PRO A 16 -10.13 -11.49 6.73
C PRO A 16 -9.50 -10.13 7.03
N LEU A 17 -9.46 -9.72 8.29
CA LEU A 17 -8.85 -8.47 8.73
C LEU A 17 -7.34 -8.45 8.52
N ALA A 18 -6.64 -9.54 8.89
CA ALA A 18 -5.21 -9.69 8.65
C ALA A 18 -4.87 -9.64 7.15
N SER A 19 -5.68 -10.30 6.32
CA SER A 19 -5.53 -10.26 4.86
C SER A 19 -5.75 -8.84 4.32
N ALA A 20 -6.78 -8.13 4.76
CA ALA A 20 -7.04 -6.74 4.37
C ALA A 20 -5.88 -5.82 4.78
N TYR A 21 -5.38 -5.95 6.02
CA TYR A 21 -4.22 -5.19 6.49
C TYR A 21 -2.96 -5.47 5.65
N ALA A 22 -2.65 -6.75 5.37
CA ALA A 22 -1.50 -7.12 4.55
C ALA A 22 -1.57 -6.49 3.16
N ARG A 23 -2.74 -6.52 2.54
CA ARG A 23 -2.99 -5.98 1.21
C ARG A 23 -2.94 -4.45 1.20
N ALA A 24 -3.52 -3.79 2.16
CA ALA A 24 -3.49 -2.33 2.29
C ALA A 24 -2.05 -1.83 2.47
N ARG A 25 -1.30 -2.42 3.42
CA ARG A 25 0.12 -2.10 3.63
C ARG A 25 0.99 -2.49 2.44
N GLY A 26 0.65 -3.57 1.77
CA GLY A 26 1.36 -4.10 0.60
C GLY A 26 1.24 -3.26 -0.66
N ALA A 27 0.35 -2.26 -0.69
CA ALA A 27 0.21 -1.34 -1.82
C ALA A 27 1.50 -0.55 -2.09
N ASP A 28 2.19 -0.15 -1.03
CA ASP A 28 3.46 0.56 -1.08
C ASP A 28 4.27 0.26 0.18
N ARG A 29 5.10 -0.76 0.12
CA ARG A 29 5.84 -1.23 1.30
C ARG A 29 6.91 -0.25 1.76
N MET A 30 7.49 0.53 0.84
CA MET A 30 8.49 1.54 1.17
C MET A 30 7.89 2.72 1.92
N SER A 31 6.72 3.19 1.50
CA SER A 31 6.02 4.30 2.15
C SER A 31 5.32 3.89 3.45
N SER A 32 5.07 2.59 3.64
CA SER A 32 4.43 2.05 4.86
C SER A 32 5.46 1.86 5.98
N TYR A 33 6.03 2.96 6.46
CA TYR A 33 7.05 3.00 7.48
C TYR A 33 6.80 4.17 8.43
N GLY A 34 6.68 3.90 9.74
CA GLY A 34 6.34 4.92 10.73
C GLY A 34 4.89 5.42 10.63
N ASP A 35 4.03 4.60 10.06
CA ASP A 35 2.61 4.86 9.83
C ASP A 35 1.77 4.72 11.11
N PHE A 36 0.55 5.23 11.05
CA PHE A 36 -0.49 5.01 12.05
C PHE A 36 -1.57 4.11 11.43
N ILE A 37 -1.88 2.98 12.07
CA ILE A 37 -2.77 1.95 11.54
C ILE A 37 -4.19 2.22 12.00
N ALA A 38 -5.17 2.20 11.09
CA ALA A 38 -6.58 2.23 11.39
C ALA A 38 -7.25 0.93 10.90
N LEU A 39 -7.98 0.28 11.78
CA LEU A 39 -8.75 -0.93 11.47
C LEU A 39 -10.25 -0.65 11.56
N SER A 40 -11.01 -1.28 10.65
CA SER A 40 -12.47 -1.20 10.62
C SER A 40 -13.14 -2.07 11.68
N ASP A 41 -12.45 -3.12 12.13
CA ASP A 41 -13.00 -4.16 12.98
C ASP A 41 -12.10 -4.39 14.20
N GLU A 42 -12.58 -5.22 15.14
CA GLU A 42 -11.82 -5.61 16.32
C GLU A 42 -10.52 -6.29 15.90
N CYS A 43 -9.39 -5.79 16.40
CA CYS A 43 -8.06 -6.34 16.09
C CYS A 43 -7.91 -7.73 16.69
N ASP A 44 -7.73 -8.74 15.84
CA ASP A 44 -7.45 -10.12 16.24
C ASP A 44 -5.95 -10.38 16.41
N ALA A 45 -5.63 -11.54 17.01
CA ALA A 45 -4.24 -11.94 17.27
C ALA A 45 -3.41 -12.11 15.99
N CYS A 46 -4.01 -12.58 14.89
CA CYS A 46 -3.30 -12.74 13.61
C CYS A 46 -2.87 -11.38 13.06
N THR A 47 -3.78 -10.40 13.06
CA THR A 47 -3.51 -9.01 12.66
C THR A 47 -2.45 -8.38 13.57
N ALA A 48 -2.58 -8.56 14.89
CA ALA A 48 -1.61 -8.04 15.86
C ALA A 48 -0.19 -8.61 15.66
N LYS A 49 -0.04 -9.91 15.36
CA LYS A 49 1.25 -10.55 15.04
C LYS A 49 1.89 -9.95 13.79
N MET A 50 1.10 -9.57 12.80
CA MET A 50 1.62 -8.86 11.62
C MET A 50 2.10 -7.46 11.98
N ILE A 51 1.26 -6.70 12.69
CA ILE A 51 1.57 -5.33 13.12
C ILE A 51 2.82 -5.29 14.02
N GLN A 52 2.99 -6.28 14.89
CA GLN A 52 4.15 -6.37 15.78
C GLN A 52 5.49 -6.35 15.01
N ARG A 53 5.52 -6.93 13.81
CA ARG A 53 6.73 -7.03 12.96
C ARG A 53 7.03 -5.79 12.14
N GLU A 54 6.06 -4.89 11.99
CA GLU A 54 6.18 -3.71 11.16
C GLU A 54 6.60 -2.47 11.98
N VAL A 55 7.19 -1.48 11.31
CA VAL A 55 7.50 -0.19 11.93
C VAL A 55 6.29 0.72 11.77
N SER A 56 5.59 0.96 12.87
CA SER A 56 4.43 1.85 12.94
C SER A 56 4.43 2.63 14.26
N ASP A 57 3.75 3.76 14.32
CA ASP A 57 3.72 4.65 15.47
C ASP A 57 2.55 4.40 16.42
N GLY A 58 1.48 3.82 15.89
CA GLY A 58 0.30 3.49 16.68
C GLY A 58 -0.77 2.78 15.87
N ILE A 59 -1.83 2.41 16.56
CA ILE A 59 -2.99 1.74 16.01
C ILE A 59 -4.26 2.32 16.63
N ILE A 60 -5.31 2.45 15.81
CA ILE A 60 -6.66 2.73 16.24
C ILE A 60 -7.61 1.64 15.70
N ALA A 61 -8.46 1.10 16.56
CA ALA A 61 -9.46 0.09 16.22
C ALA A 61 -10.69 0.22 17.13
N PRO A 62 -11.86 -0.32 16.73
CA PRO A 62 -13.05 -0.35 17.58
C PRO A 62 -12.89 -1.25 18.82
N GLY A 63 -12.01 -2.25 18.73
CA GLY A 63 -11.72 -3.19 19.82
C GLY A 63 -10.42 -3.94 19.59
N TYR A 64 -10.06 -4.73 20.58
CA TYR A 64 -8.88 -5.60 20.56
C TYR A 64 -9.21 -6.86 21.34
N THR A 65 -8.93 -8.05 20.78
CA THR A 65 -8.99 -9.27 21.59
C THR A 65 -7.89 -9.23 22.66
N ASP A 66 -8.06 -9.94 23.76
CA ASP A 66 -7.09 -9.96 24.87
C ASP A 66 -5.69 -10.37 24.35
N GLU A 67 -5.61 -11.41 23.50
CA GLU A 67 -4.35 -11.86 22.91
C GLU A 67 -3.72 -10.77 22.02
N ALA A 68 -4.52 -10.11 21.18
CA ALA A 68 -4.04 -9.02 20.33
C ALA A 68 -3.49 -7.85 21.16
N LEU A 69 -4.20 -7.49 22.24
CA LEU A 69 -3.79 -6.42 23.12
C LEU A 69 -2.44 -6.70 23.80
N GLU A 70 -2.24 -7.94 24.29
CA GLU A 70 -0.95 -8.34 24.89
C GLU A 70 0.20 -8.30 23.87
N ILE A 71 -0.03 -8.76 22.64
CA ILE A 71 0.95 -8.67 21.57
C ILE A 71 1.32 -7.20 21.28
N LEU A 72 0.33 -6.33 21.13
CA LEU A 72 0.56 -4.92 20.80
C LEU A 72 1.21 -4.15 21.95
N LYS A 73 0.87 -4.43 23.21
CA LYS A 73 1.52 -3.84 24.38
C LYS A 73 3.01 -4.19 24.48
N SER A 74 3.42 -5.35 23.99
CA SER A 74 4.84 -5.72 23.96
C SER A 74 5.67 -4.93 22.96
N LYS A 75 5.02 -4.31 21.97
CA LYS A 75 5.67 -3.53 20.91
C LYS A 75 6.30 -2.25 21.47
N ARG A 76 7.45 -1.82 20.91
CA ARG A 76 8.19 -0.65 21.36
C ARG A 76 8.50 -0.61 22.86
N LYS A 77 8.76 -1.78 23.44
CA LYS A 77 9.02 -1.92 24.89
C LYS A 77 7.89 -1.33 25.76
N GLY A 78 6.63 -1.46 25.30
CA GLY A 78 5.46 -1.01 26.04
C GLY A 78 5.05 0.45 25.78
N THR A 79 5.67 1.14 24.83
CA THR A 79 5.35 2.55 24.50
C THR A 79 4.59 2.71 23.18
N TYR A 80 4.04 1.62 22.64
CA TYR A 80 3.26 1.67 21.42
C TYR A 80 1.89 2.30 21.68
N ASN A 81 1.47 3.21 20.82
CA ASN A 81 0.17 3.87 20.96
C ASN A 81 -0.96 2.95 20.51
N ILE A 82 -1.82 2.55 21.45
CA ILE A 82 -3.00 1.71 21.19
C ILE A 82 -4.22 2.52 21.54
N ILE A 83 -5.05 2.85 20.56
CA ILE A 83 -6.23 3.71 20.72
C ILE A 83 -7.48 2.89 20.41
N LYS A 84 -8.44 2.90 21.31
CA LYS A 84 -9.79 2.41 21.06
C LYS A 84 -10.66 3.57 20.62
N ILE A 85 -11.29 3.45 19.44
CA ILE A 85 -12.29 4.42 18.98
C ILE A 85 -13.65 4.12 19.59
N ASP A 86 -14.41 5.15 19.91
CA ASP A 86 -15.82 5.02 20.21
C ASP A 86 -16.62 4.86 18.90
N GLU A 87 -17.22 3.69 18.69
CA GLU A 87 -18.01 3.39 17.48
C GLU A 87 -19.23 4.30 17.32
N ASN A 88 -19.71 4.88 18.41
CA ASN A 88 -20.85 5.81 18.40
C ASN A 88 -20.43 7.27 18.18
N TYR A 89 -19.14 7.55 18.09
CA TYR A 89 -18.66 8.91 17.86
C TYR A 89 -19.07 9.42 16.48
N VAL A 90 -19.87 10.48 16.47
CA VAL A 90 -20.23 11.19 15.24
C VAL A 90 -19.40 12.47 15.17
N PRO A 91 -18.48 12.59 14.21
CA PRO A 91 -17.69 13.80 14.04
C PRO A 91 -18.57 15.01 13.71
N ALA A 92 -18.15 16.20 14.16
CA ALA A 92 -18.83 17.44 13.79
C ALA A 92 -18.85 17.63 12.26
N PRO A 93 -19.94 18.17 11.68
CA PRO A 93 -20.04 18.36 10.23
C PRO A 93 -19.08 19.43 9.70
N ILE A 94 -18.56 20.28 10.58
CA ILE A 94 -17.64 21.36 10.26
C ILE A 94 -16.31 21.07 10.94
N GLU A 95 -15.26 21.04 10.14
CA GLU A 95 -13.87 20.94 10.58
C GLU A 95 -13.27 22.34 10.76
N ARG A 96 -12.56 22.54 11.87
CA ARG A 96 -11.85 23.80 12.16
C ARG A 96 -10.38 23.53 12.43
N LYS A 97 -9.54 24.32 11.80
CA LYS A 97 -8.09 24.29 12.01
C LYS A 97 -7.55 25.70 12.22
N GLN A 98 -6.88 25.94 13.34
CA GLN A 98 -6.25 27.22 13.62
C GLN A 98 -4.76 27.18 13.24
N VAL A 99 -4.34 28.15 12.43
CA VAL A 99 -2.95 28.30 11.99
C VAL A 99 -2.59 29.79 12.07
N PHE A 100 -1.57 30.12 12.83
CA PHE A 100 -1.09 31.51 13.03
C PHE A 100 -2.20 32.52 13.43
N GLY A 101 -3.14 32.09 14.27
CA GLY A 101 -4.26 32.93 14.72
C GLY A 101 -5.42 33.04 13.72
N VAL A 102 -5.32 32.45 12.53
CA VAL A 102 -6.41 32.37 11.54
C VAL A 102 -7.10 31.02 11.70
N THR A 103 -8.43 31.03 11.80
CA THR A 103 -9.23 29.81 11.84
C THR A 103 -9.74 29.50 10.44
N PHE A 104 -9.32 28.33 9.93
CA PHE A 104 -9.88 27.74 8.73
C PHE A 104 -11.09 26.91 9.12
N GLU A 105 -12.17 27.06 8.38
CA GLU A 105 -13.42 26.32 8.58
C GLU A 105 -13.88 25.74 7.24
N GLN A 106 -14.21 24.45 7.23
CA GLN A 106 -14.74 23.76 6.05
C GLN A 106 -15.73 22.68 6.43
N GLY A 107 -16.64 22.36 5.52
CA GLY A 107 -17.48 21.17 5.66
C GLY A 107 -16.64 19.88 5.57
N ARG A 108 -16.93 18.93 6.44
CA ARG A 108 -16.31 17.61 6.38
C ARG A 108 -16.74 16.87 5.12
N ASN A 109 -15.83 16.12 4.49
CA ASN A 109 -16.18 15.25 3.39
C ASN A 109 -16.95 14.01 3.89
N GLU A 110 -18.28 14.09 3.87
CA GLU A 110 -19.20 13.04 4.31
C GLU A 110 -19.67 12.13 3.17
N LEU A 111 -19.06 12.25 1.98
CA LEU A 111 -19.43 11.44 0.84
C LEU A 111 -19.34 9.95 1.16
N LYS A 112 -20.49 9.28 1.15
CA LYS A 112 -20.55 7.82 1.29
C LYS A 112 -20.12 7.19 -0.04
N ILE A 113 -19.13 6.32 0.03
CA ILE A 113 -18.61 5.63 -1.15
C ILE A 113 -19.08 4.18 -1.09
N ASP A 114 -19.98 3.82 -2.00
CA ASP A 114 -20.53 2.49 -2.16
C ASP A 114 -20.92 2.24 -3.64
N ASN A 115 -21.54 1.11 -3.90
CA ASN A 115 -21.98 0.74 -5.24
C ASN A 115 -23.05 1.67 -5.83
N ASP A 116 -23.80 2.41 -5.02
CA ASP A 116 -24.82 3.33 -5.51
C ASP A 116 -24.21 4.48 -6.33
N MET A 117 -22.95 4.83 -6.04
CA MET A 117 -22.22 5.82 -6.85
C MET A 117 -21.95 5.37 -8.29
N LEU A 118 -22.01 4.06 -8.56
CA LEU A 118 -21.72 3.48 -9.87
C LEU A 118 -22.97 3.28 -10.74
N THR A 119 -24.12 3.77 -10.32
CA THR A 119 -25.42 3.57 -11.01
C THR A 119 -25.61 4.49 -12.21
N ASN A 120 -25.02 5.69 -12.20
CA ASN A 120 -25.14 6.65 -13.29
C ASN A 120 -23.99 6.50 -14.31
N ILE A 121 -24.10 5.54 -15.20
CA ILE A 121 -23.09 5.27 -16.22
C ILE A 121 -23.36 6.15 -17.44
N VAL A 122 -22.47 7.09 -17.73
CA VAL A 122 -22.61 8.09 -18.80
C VAL A 122 -21.87 7.71 -20.10
N THR A 123 -21.03 6.69 -20.07
CA THR A 123 -20.29 6.17 -21.23
C THR A 123 -21.19 5.36 -22.17
N ASP A 124 -20.75 5.09 -23.41
CA ASP A 124 -21.49 4.28 -24.37
C ASP A 124 -21.69 2.84 -23.86
N ASN A 125 -20.62 2.23 -23.33
CA ASN A 125 -20.74 0.97 -22.60
C ASN A 125 -21.39 1.24 -21.23
N LYS A 126 -22.55 0.64 -20.99
CA LYS A 126 -23.34 0.78 -19.76
C LYS A 126 -23.11 -0.33 -18.75
N GLU A 127 -22.21 -1.27 -19.05
CA GLU A 127 -21.94 -2.41 -18.18
C GLU A 127 -20.61 -2.21 -17.42
N ILE A 128 -20.65 -2.40 -16.12
CA ILE A 128 -19.48 -2.51 -15.26
C ILE A 128 -19.45 -3.95 -14.72
N PRO A 129 -18.43 -4.75 -15.04
CA PRO A 129 -18.28 -6.10 -14.48
C PRO A 129 -18.26 -6.05 -12.94
N GLU A 130 -18.89 -7.05 -12.28
CA GLU A 130 -19.01 -7.05 -10.80
C GLU A 130 -17.66 -7.02 -10.09
N ASP A 131 -16.66 -7.76 -10.60
CA ASP A 131 -15.30 -7.74 -10.07
C ASP A 131 -14.66 -6.33 -10.14
N LYS A 132 -15.04 -5.52 -11.13
CA LYS A 132 -14.55 -4.15 -11.30
C LYS A 132 -15.27 -3.12 -10.44
N LYS A 133 -16.48 -3.39 -9.98
CA LYS A 133 -17.17 -2.51 -9.03
C LYS A 133 -16.41 -2.40 -7.72
N THR A 134 -15.91 -3.53 -7.21
CA THR A 134 -15.06 -3.53 -6.01
C THR A 134 -13.81 -2.69 -6.21
N ASP A 135 -13.12 -2.84 -7.34
CA ASP A 135 -11.93 -2.05 -7.67
C ASP A 135 -12.24 -0.55 -7.70
N LEU A 136 -13.37 -0.16 -8.31
CA LEU A 136 -13.80 1.24 -8.38
C LEU A 136 -14.12 1.82 -7.00
N VAL A 137 -14.85 1.08 -6.16
CA VAL A 137 -15.16 1.51 -4.78
C VAL A 137 -13.87 1.68 -3.97
N ILE A 138 -12.95 0.71 -4.02
CA ILE A 138 -11.66 0.81 -3.32
C ILE A 138 -10.84 2.00 -3.83
N SER A 139 -10.86 2.27 -5.15
CA SER A 139 -10.16 3.42 -5.71
C SER A 139 -10.70 4.75 -5.17
N LEU A 140 -12.01 4.89 -5.09
CA LEU A 140 -12.67 6.09 -4.57
C LEU A 140 -12.39 6.28 -3.08
N ILE A 141 -12.44 5.21 -2.28
CA ILE A 141 -12.09 5.24 -0.86
C ILE A 141 -10.61 5.66 -0.69
N THR A 142 -9.70 5.04 -1.44
CA THR A 142 -8.29 5.38 -1.41
C THR A 142 -8.06 6.86 -1.71
N LEU A 143 -8.66 7.38 -2.79
CA LEU A 143 -8.47 8.78 -3.19
C LEU A 143 -9.18 9.78 -2.28
N LYS A 144 -10.29 9.39 -1.61
CA LYS A 144 -10.95 10.25 -0.59
C LYS A 144 -9.99 10.64 0.53
N TYR A 145 -9.10 9.72 0.92
CA TYR A 145 -8.15 9.91 2.03
C TYR A 145 -6.72 10.21 1.56
N THR A 146 -6.52 10.40 0.27
CA THR A 146 -5.20 10.72 -0.31
C THR A 146 -5.10 12.20 -0.65
N GLN A 147 -3.97 12.82 -0.30
CA GLN A 147 -3.75 14.23 -0.58
C GLN A 147 -3.69 14.50 -2.10
N SER A 148 -4.47 15.46 -2.52
CA SER A 148 -4.54 15.93 -3.91
C SER A 148 -3.24 16.67 -4.32
N ASN A 149 -2.84 16.65 -5.58
CA ASN A 149 -3.38 15.85 -6.67
C ASN A 149 -3.03 14.38 -6.45
N SER A 150 -3.95 13.51 -6.77
CA SER A 150 -3.77 12.08 -6.51
C SER A 150 -4.34 11.21 -7.64
N VAL A 151 -3.71 10.07 -7.85
CA VAL A 151 -4.12 9.00 -8.77
C VAL A 151 -3.82 7.67 -8.10
N CYS A 152 -4.66 6.66 -8.30
CA CYS A 152 -4.34 5.30 -7.87
C CYS A 152 -4.69 4.28 -8.96
N TYR A 153 -3.99 3.15 -8.91
CA TYR A 153 -4.29 1.92 -9.63
C TYR A 153 -4.79 0.89 -8.64
N VAL A 154 -5.88 0.24 -8.97
CA VAL A 154 -6.51 -0.79 -8.14
C VAL A 154 -6.71 -2.05 -8.96
N LYS A 155 -6.48 -3.20 -8.36
CA LYS A 155 -6.67 -4.52 -8.96
C LYS A 155 -7.12 -5.53 -7.91
N ASP A 156 -8.16 -6.28 -8.25
CA ASP A 156 -8.68 -7.38 -7.44
C ASP A 156 -8.93 -6.96 -5.96
N GLY A 157 -9.55 -5.78 -5.77
CA GLY A 157 -9.89 -5.22 -4.46
C GLY A 157 -8.69 -4.70 -3.66
N GLN A 158 -7.58 -4.34 -4.31
CA GLN A 158 -6.39 -3.80 -3.67
C GLN A 158 -5.82 -2.62 -4.44
N ALA A 159 -5.50 -1.53 -3.76
CA ALA A 159 -4.65 -0.48 -4.34
C ALA A 159 -3.23 -1.06 -4.55
N ILE A 160 -2.69 -0.90 -5.75
CA ILE A 160 -1.37 -1.42 -6.13
C ILE A 160 -0.37 -0.32 -6.47
N GLY A 161 -0.83 0.92 -6.64
CA GLY A 161 0.03 2.07 -6.84
C GLY A 161 -0.73 3.35 -6.56
N ILE A 162 -0.19 4.22 -5.71
CA ILE A 162 -0.80 5.48 -5.30
C ILE A 162 0.21 6.60 -5.52
N GLY A 163 -0.15 7.58 -6.34
CA GLY A 163 0.57 8.84 -6.49
C GLY A 163 -0.19 9.95 -5.81
N ALA A 164 0.44 10.64 -4.86
CA ALA A 164 -0.18 11.63 -4.00
C ALA A 164 0.63 12.91 -3.91
N GLY A 165 -0.06 14.05 -3.66
CA GLY A 165 0.57 15.32 -3.30
C GLY A 165 1.45 15.94 -4.40
N GLN A 166 1.33 15.51 -5.64
CA GLN A 166 2.12 16.06 -6.74
C GLN A 166 1.49 17.33 -7.32
N GLN A 167 2.33 18.23 -7.83
CA GLN A 167 1.89 19.51 -8.41
C GLN A 167 1.11 19.35 -9.72
N SER A 168 1.28 18.23 -10.43
CA SER A 168 0.52 17.96 -11.66
C SER A 168 -0.02 16.54 -11.69
N ARG A 169 -1.17 16.35 -12.35
CA ARG A 169 -1.79 15.03 -12.50
C ARG A 169 -0.93 14.06 -13.30
N ILE A 170 -0.18 14.56 -14.27
CA ILE A 170 0.75 13.70 -15.05
C ILE A 170 1.85 13.10 -14.14
N HIS A 171 2.36 13.87 -13.19
CA HIS A 171 3.34 13.36 -12.23
C HIS A 171 2.69 12.37 -11.25
N CYS A 172 1.46 12.64 -10.79
CA CYS A 172 0.71 11.66 -9.98
C CYS A 172 0.51 10.34 -10.73
N THR A 173 0.12 10.41 -12.01
CA THR A 173 -0.10 9.23 -12.84
C THR A 173 1.19 8.42 -13.03
N ARG A 174 2.30 9.08 -13.31
CA ARG A 174 3.61 8.43 -13.44
C ARG A 174 4.05 7.78 -12.13
N LEU A 175 3.93 8.51 -11.01
CA LEU A 175 4.30 7.98 -9.70
C LEU A 175 3.44 6.77 -9.32
N ALA A 176 2.12 6.86 -9.50
CA ALA A 176 1.22 5.75 -9.23
C ALA A 176 1.52 4.55 -10.14
N GLY A 177 1.83 4.79 -11.41
CA GLY A 177 2.20 3.76 -12.36
C GLY A 177 3.50 3.05 -11.99
N ASN A 178 4.54 3.79 -11.67
CA ASN A 178 5.81 3.22 -11.24
C ASN A 178 5.64 2.34 -9.99
N LYS A 179 4.82 2.77 -9.03
CA LYS A 179 4.51 1.96 -7.84
C LYS A 179 3.72 0.69 -8.17
N ALA A 180 2.80 0.78 -9.12
CA ALA A 180 2.06 -0.39 -9.61
C ALA A 180 3.01 -1.39 -10.32
N ASP A 181 3.96 -0.91 -11.10
CA ASP A 181 4.98 -1.74 -11.74
C ASP A 181 5.87 -2.42 -10.69
N ILE A 182 6.32 -1.71 -9.66
CA ILE A 182 7.07 -2.29 -8.55
C ILE A 182 6.23 -3.37 -7.84
N TRP A 183 4.95 -3.13 -7.59
CA TRP A 183 4.05 -4.11 -6.99
C TRP A 183 3.97 -5.40 -7.82
N TRP A 184 3.92 -5.29 -9.16
CA TRP A 184 3.95 -6.43 -10.06
C TRP A 184 5.30 -7.14 -10.06
N LEU A 185 6.39 -6.40 -10.19
CA LEU A 185 7.75 -6.94 -10.25
C LEU A 185 8.16 -7.65 -8.96
N ARG A 186 7.62 -7.25 -7.81
CA ARG A 186 7.81 -7.98 -6.54
C ARG A 186 7.28 -9.42 -6.58
N GLN A 187 6.42 -9.74 -7.54
CA GLN A 187 5.88 -11.09 -7.75
C GLN A 187 6.70 -11.92 -8.73
N HIS A 188 7.70 -11.32 -9.37
CA HIS A 188 8.57 -12.03 -10.31
C HIS A 188 9.34 -13.16 -9.61
N PRO A 189 9.49 -14.36 -10.25
CA PRO A 189 10.19 -15.49 -9.63
C PRO A 189 11.60 -15.18 -9.11
N LYS A 190 12.38 -14.37 -9.83
CA LYS A 190 13.71 -13.93 -9.36
C LYS A 190 13.62 -13.13 -8.07
N VAL A 191 12.61 -12.26 -7.91
CA VAL A 191 12.40 -11.45 -6.71
C VAL A 191 11.95 -12.31 -5.54
N LEU A 192 11.02 -13.23 -5.78
CA LEU A 192 10.55 -14.19 -4.77
C LEU A 192 11.62 -15.20 -4.37
N GLY A 193 12.62 -15.43 -5.23
CA GLY A 193 13.77 -16.30 -5.01
C GLY A 193 14.97 -15.64 -4.34
N LEU A 194 14.94 -14.33 -4.05
CA LEU A 194 16.02 -13.62 -3.39
C LEU A 194 16.36 -14.24 -2.03
N GLN A 195 17.64 -14.55 -1.83
CA GLN A 195 18.14 -15.15 -0.61
C GLN A 195 18.81 -14.07 0.25
N PHE A 196 18.12 -13.64 1.28
CA PHE A 196 18.62 -12.61 2.20
C PHE A 196 19.48 -13.21 3.31
N VAL A 197 20.40 -12.42 3.88
CA VAL A 197 21.13 -12.77 5.09
C VAL A 197 20.18 -12.97 6.27
N ASP A 198 20.55 -13.85 7.22
CA ASP A 198 19.62 -14.33 8.26
C ASP A 198 19.08 -13.22 9.17
N ASN A 199 19.86 -12.18 9.43
CA ASN A 199 19.52 -11.11 10.37
C ASN A 199 19.05 -9.81 9.70
N ILE A 200 18.63 -9.86 8.44
CA ILE A 200 18.13 -8.67 7.74
C ILE A 200 16.82 -8.17 8.37
N ARG A 201 16.75 -6.89 8.68
CA ARG A 201 15.51 -6.29 9.18
C ARG A 201 14.49 -6.16 8.05
N ARG A 202 13.20 -6.26 8.38
CA ARG A 202 12.12 -6.16 7.37
C ARG A 202 12.21 -4.90 6.51
N PRO A 203 12.40 -3.68 7.06
CA PRO A 203 12.53 -2.48 6.24
C PRO A 203 13.73 -2.53 5.29
N ASP A 204 14.87 -3.05 5.77
CA ASP A 204 16.08 -3.14 4.94
C ASP A 204 15.87 -4.14 3.79
N ARG A 205 15.16 -5.24 4.04
CA ARG A 205 14.78 -6.20 3.00
C ARG A 205 13.81 -5.60 1.99
N ASP A 206 12.78 -4.89 2.43
CA ASP A 206 11.83 -4.24 1.54
C ASP A 206 12.51 -3.18 0.67
N ASN A 207 13.42 -2.40 1.27
CA ASN A 207 14.23 -1.42 0.55
C ASN A 207 15.15 -2.09 -0.49
N ALA A 208 15.84 -3.16 -0.09
CA ALA A 208 16.72 -3.89 -1.01
C ALA A 208 15.96 -4.50 -2.19
N ILE A 209 14.71 -4.96 -2.00
CA ILE A 209 13.87 -5.46 -3.09
C ILE A 209 13.54 -4.33 -4.07
N ASP A 210 13.10 -3.17 -3.59
CA ASP A 210 12.73 -2.05 -4.46
C ASP A 210 13.94 -1.51 -5.23
N VAL A 211 15.10 -1.39 -4.59
CA VAL A 211 16.34 -1.00 -5.27
C VAL A 211 16.78 -2.06 -6.29
N TYR A 212 16.70 -3.35 -5.94
CA TYR A 212 17.01 -4.45 -6.86
C TYR A 212 16.11 -4.44 -8.12
N ILE A 213 14.83 -4.10 -7.96
CA ILE A 213 13.87 -4.01 -9.07
C ILE A 213 14.10 -2.77 -9.93
N SER A 214 14.56 -1.68 -9.31
CA SER A 214 14.76 -0.38 -9.98
C SER A 214 15.95 -0.39 -10.95
N ASP A 215 16.14 0.73 -11.63
CA ASP A 215 17.31 0.93 -12.48
C ASP A 215 18.56 1.27 -11.65
N GLU A 216 18.40 1.50 -10.34
CA GLU A 216 19.49 1.76 -9.38
C GLU A 216 19.97 0.47 -8.68
N HIS A 217 19.72 -0.69 -9.28
CA HIS A 217 20.07 -2.01 -8.71
C HIS A 217 21.57 -2.16 -8.38
N ASP A 218 22.43 -1.41 -9.00
CA ASP A 218 23.87 -1.41 -8.70
C ASP A 218 24.15 -0.98 -7.26
N ASP A 219 23.30 -0.17 -6.65
CA ASP A 219 23.47 0.27 -5.26
C ASP A 219 23.41 -0.90 -4.25
N VAL A 220 22.70 -1.98 -4.59
CA VAL A 220 22.61 -3.19 -3.75
C VAL A 220 23.39 -4.37 -4.32
N LEU A 221 23.81 -4.33 -5.60
CA LEU A 221 24.52 -5.42 -6.28
C LEU A 221 26.02 -5.15 -6.49
N ALA A 222 26.50 -3.95 -6.14
CA ALA A 222 27.91 -3.62 -6.22
C ALA A 222 28.78 -4.57 -5.39
N GLU A 223 30.01 -4.81 -5.85
CA GLU A 223 30.94 -5.67 -5.14
C GLU A 223 31.31 -5.06 -3.78
N GLY A 224 31.26 -5.89 -2.73
CA GLY A 224 31.46 -5.44 -1.35
C GLY A 224 30.17 -4.90 -0.68
N VAL A 225 29.07 -4.73 -1.42
CA VAL A 225 27.78 -4.28 -0.89
C VAL A 225 26.76 -5.41 -0.82
N TRP A 226 26.60 -6.19 -1.90
CA TRP A 226 25.57 -7.23 -1.97
C TRP A 226 25.69 -8.27 -0.86
N GLN A 227 26.90 -8.56 -0.37
CA GLN A 227 27.15 -9.50 0.71
C GLN A 227 26.53 -9.11 2.05
N ASN A 228 26.23 -7.82 2.22
CA ASN A 228 25.56 -7.32 3.44
C ASN A 228 24.05 -7.60 3.42
N THR A 229 23.50 -7.91 2.25
CA THR A 229 22.05 -8.03 2.02
C THR A 229 21.66 -9.44 1.59
N PHE A 230 22.44 -10.05 0.70
CA PHE A 230 22.12 -11.34 0.08
C PHE A 230 23.14 -12.43 0.45
N LYS A 231 22.67 -13.67 0.57
CA LYS A 231 23.54 -14.86 0.75
C LYS A 231 24.25 -15.24 -0.56
N VAL A 232 23.59 -15.01 -1.68
CA VAL A 232 24.10 -15.25 -3.03
C VAL A 232 23.83 -14.01 -3.85
N LYS A 233 24.79 -13.56 -4.65
CA LYS A 233 24.63 -12.42 -5.54
C LYS A 233 23.48 -12.69 -6.53
N PRO A 234 22.39 -11.89 -6.50
CA PRO A 234 21.29 -12.09 -7.42
C PRO A 234 21.68 -11.74 -8.87
N GLU A 235 21.05 -12.41 -9.82
CA GLU A 235 21.07 -11.98 -11.22
C GLU A 235 20.16 -10.76 -11.38
N VAL A 236 20.58 -9.79 -12.19
CA VAL A 236 19.79 -8.59 -12.51
C VAL A 236 18.53 -8.98 -13.28
N LEU A 237 17.43 -8.29 -13.02
CA LEU A 237 16.24 -8.35 -13.87
C LEU A 237 16.54 -7.64 -15.20
N THR A 238 16.40 -8.35 -16.30
CA THR A 238 16.58 -7.76 -17.63
C THR A 238 15.38 -6.87 -18.00
N GLU A 239 15.61 -5.93 -18.89
CA GLU A 239 14.53 -5.08 -19.42
C GLU A 239 13.40 -5.90 -20.09
N ALA A 240 13.71 -7.05 -20.68
CA ALA A 240 12.71 -7.94 -21.25
C ALA A 240 11.82 -8.56 -20.16
N GLU A 241 12.42 -9.05 -19.07
CA GLU A 241 11.68 -9.60 -17.91
C GLU A 241 10.84 -8.52 -17.22
N LYS A 242 11.36 -7.30 -17.07
CA LYS A 242 10.59 -6.18 -16.53
C LYS A 242 9.37 -5.88 -17.41
N LYS A 243 9.53 -5.85 -18.73
CA LYS A 243 8.44 -5.58 -19.69
C LYS A 243 7.36 -6.65 -19.72
N GLU A 244 7.69 -7.90 -19.50
CA GLU A 244 6.69 -8.97 -19.41
C GLU A 244 5.76 -8.82 -18.19
N CYS A 245 6.26 -8.24 -17.11
CA CYS A 245 5.51 -8.07 -15.87
C CYS A 245 4.77 -6.73 -15.77
N CYS A 246 5.25 -5.68 -16.44
CA CYS A 246 4.76 -4.32 -16.23
C CYS A 246 3.53 -3.97 -17.07
N LEU A 247 2.46 -3.53 -16.41
CA LEU A 247 1.21 -3.09 -17.06
C LEU A 247 1.40 -1.84 -17.94
N LEU A 248 2.26 -0.91 -17.55
CA LEU A 248 2.49 0.33 -18.28
C LEU A 248 3.27 0.13 -19.59
N TYR A 249 4.15 -0.86 -19.64
CA TYR A 249 4.87 -1.21 -20.87
C TYR A 249 3.98 -1.94 -21.88
N THR A 250 2.91 -2.60 -21.43
CA THR A 250 1.99 -3.36 -22.29
C THR A 250 0.79 -2.53 -22.78
N SER A 251 0.52 -1.39 -22.14
CA SER A 251 -0.59 -0.50 -22.51
C SER A 251 -0.08 0.91 -22.79
N PRO A 252 0.36 1.20 -24.02
CA PRO A 252 0.79 2.54 -24.37
C PRO A 252 -0.34 3.54 -24.13
N SER A 253 -0.03 4.62 -23.41
CA SER A 253 -0.96 5.71 -23.20
C SER A 253 -1.44 6.27 -24.55
N PRO A 254 -2.72 6.61 -24.71
CA PRO A 254 -3.18 7.31 -25.93
C PRO A 254 -2.37 8.56 -26.29
N ARG A 255 -1.70 9.19 -25.31
CA ARG A 255 -0.79 10.32 -25.51
C ARG A 255 0.58 9.93 -26.09
N ASP A 256 1.01 8.68 -25.90
CA ASP A 256 2.30 8.22 -26.45
C ASP A 256 2.20 8.02 -27.97
N ARG A 257 1.01 7.74 -28.49
CA ARG A 257 0.73 7.66 -29.95
C ARG A 257 0.86 9.01 -30.68
N THR A 258 0.75 10.12 -29.97
CA THR A 258 0.82 11.47 -30.59
C THR A 258 2.22 12.06 -30.59
N ARG A 259 3.21 11.45 -29.92
CA ARG A 259 4.62 11.88 -29.93
C ARG A 259 5.48 11.23 -31.00
N SER A 260 4.95 10.26 -31.73
CA SER A 260 5.68 9.54 -32.81
C SER A 260 5.27 10.01 -34.20
N ARG A 261 4.90 11.30 -34.36
CA ARG A 261 4.76 11.96 -35.67
C ARG A 261 5.51 13.28 -35.70
#